data_b39b584ac2fb441e7ee24cf4d188934e
#
_entry.id   b39b584ac2fb441e7ee24cf4d188934e
#
_cell.length_a   1.000
_cell.length_b   1.000
_cell.length_c   1.000
_cell.angle_alpha   90.00
_cell.angle_beta   90.00
_cell.angle_gamma   90.00
#
_symmetry.space_group_name_H-M   'P 1'
#
loop_
_entity.id
_entity.type
_entity.pdbx_description
1 polymer ?
#
loop_
_entity_poly.entity_id
_entity_poly.type
_entity_poly.pdbx_seq_one_letter_code
_entity_poly.pdbx_strand_id
1 'polypeptide(L)'
;MRVAAVLLQPAIAEIDANLESCAGLVEAAVADGAQLVALPEFFTTGGSFEPQLARATLAWDGAARTFLCGLARDHGIYLGGSFLCRDADGEVRNAYLLAGPGGEVLGRHDKDLPTMWENAFYVGGADEGVIEAGDFTAGAALCWEFMRSRTARRLRGRVDVVVGGSNWWSIPRWPPQAVTRRMDAANERNATRAPAAFARWVGAPVVHASMCGPIRSRLPDLPGVTYRGRFAGAALIADAGGRTLAARPAGAGPGHVIAEVRPRRSPPLDPVPERFWLHRRGPVPALVWHTQRAVGRRWYRRHARGRPAVELGGRVVERAPQV
;
A
#
# COMPACT_ATOMS: atom_id res chain seq x y z
N MET A 1 -0.11 5.09 -21.69
CA MET A 1 0.84 4.36 -20.82
C MET A 1 0.19 3.06 -20.37
N ARG A 2 0.85 1.92 -20.56
CA ARG A 2 0.42 0.65 -19.97
C ARG A 2 0.88 0.58 -18.52
N VAL A 3 -0.05 0.39 -17.61
CA VAL A 3 0.23 0.35 -16.18
C VAL A 3 -0.19 -0.98 -15.57
N ALA A 4 0.54 -1.44 -14.57
CA ALA A 4 0.22 -2.66 -13.85
C ALA A 4 0.05 -2.42 -12.35
N ALA A 5 -0.88 -3.15 -11.74
CA ALA A 5 -1.08 -3.21 -10.31
C ALA A 5 -0.89 -4.64 -9.81
N VAL A 6 0.02 -4.83 -8.86
CA VAL A 6 0.39 -6.14 -8.32
C VAL A 6 -0.56 -6.56 -7.20
N LEU A 7 -0.93 -7.84 -7.18
CA LEU A 7 -1.57 -8.54 -6.08
C LEU A 7 -0.54 -9.50 -5.46
N LEU A 8 -0.01 -9.14 -4.30
CA LEU A 8 1.05 -9.88 -3.62
C LEU A 8 0.47 -10.79 -2.53
N GLN A 9 0.94 -12.01 -2.42
CA GLN A 9 0.76 -12.83 -1.23
C GLN A 9 2.02 -12.73 -0.37
N PRO A 10 2.00 -11.93 0.71
CA PRO A 10 3.21 -11.69 1.49
C PRO A 10 3.53 -12.82 2.47
N ALA A 11 4.80 -13.05 2.70
CA ALA A 11 5.32 -13.74 3.89
C ALA A 11 5.58 -12.69 4.99
N ILE A 12 4.90 -12.81 6.14
CA ILE A 12 4.92 -11.77 7.17
C ILE A 12 6.31 -11.61 7.78
N ALA A 13 6.87 -10.39 7.66
CA ALA A 13 8.20 -9.98 8.13
C ALA A 13 9.40 -10.69 7.43
N GLU A 14 9.16 -11.46 6.37
CA GLU A 14 10.21 -12.17 5.61
C GLU A 14 10.61 -11.31 4.40
N ILE A 15 11.56 -10.39 4.61
CA ILE A 15 11.89 -9.34 3.62
C ILE A 15 12.40 -9.97 2.32
N ASP A 16 13.39 -10.87 2.40
CA ASP A 16 14.01 -11.46 1.21
C ASP A 16 12.99 -12.24 0.35
N ALA A 17 12.13 -13.06 0.98
CA ALA A 17 11.09 -13.81 0.29
C ALA A 17 10.06 -12.89 -0.38
N ASN A 18 9.73 -11.76 0.25
CA ASN A 18 8.82 -10.77 -0.32
C ASN A 18 9.46 -10.01 -1.49
N LEU A 19 10.73 -9.65 -1.40
CA LEU A 19 11.47 -9.02 -2.50
C LEU A 19 11.56 -9.95 -3.70
N GLU A 20 11.89 -11.24 -3.51
CA GLU A 20 11.90 -12.25 -4.56
C GLU A 20 10.54 -12.41 -5.24
N SER A 21 9.47 -12.53 -4.44
CA SER A 21 8.10 -12.61 -4.95
C SER A 21 7.70 -11.36 -5.75
N CYS A 22 8.08 -10.17 -5.26
CA CYS A 22 7.83 -8.92 -5.97
C CYS A 22 8.61 -8.83 -7.28
N ALA A 23 9.88 -9.28 -7.33
CA ALA A 23 10.69 -9.30 -8.55
C ALA A 23 10.00 -10.11 -9.65
N GLY A 24 9.60 -11.35 -9.36
CA GLY A 24 8.90 -12.18 -10.33
C GLY A 24 7.57 -11.59 -10.83
N LEU A 25 6.82 -10.91 -9.93
CA LEU A 25 5.57 -10.25 -10.33
C LEU A 25 5.80 -8.99 -11.17
N VAL A 26 6.87 -8.24 -10.90
CA VAL A 26 7.29 -7.08 -11.72
C VAL A 26 7.75 -7.55 -13.09
N GLU A 27 8.58 -8.58 -13.16
CA GLU A 27 9.06 -9.18 -14.42
C GLU A 27 7.89 -9.67 -15.29
N ALA A 28 6.92 -10.36 -14.70
CA ALA A 28 5.72 -10.77 -15.40
C ALA A 28 4.90 -9.59 -15.94
N ALA A 29 4.74 -8.52 -15.15
CA ALA A 29 4.04 -7.31 -15.59
C ALA A 29 4.79 -6.59 -16.73
N VAL A 30 6.13 -6.57 -16.67
CA VAL A 30 6.99 -6.02 -17.74
C VAL A 30 6.88 -6.84 -19.01
N ALA A 31 6.88 -8.18 -18.91
CA ALA A 31 6.68 -9.07 -20.07
C ALA A 31 5.33 -8.81 -20.77
N ASP A 32 4.30 -8.41 -20.01
CA ASP A 32 3.01 -7.96 -20.56
C ASP A 32 3.03 -6.50 -21.04
N GLY A 33 4.19 -5.84 -21.01
CA GLY A 33 4.41 -4.49 -21.55
C GLY A 33 4.09 -3.35 -20.58
N ALA A 34 4.09 -3.57 -19.27
CA ALA A 34 3.90 -2.50 -18.30
C ALA A 34 5.05 -1.48 -18.35
N GLN A 35 4.70 -0.19 -18.33
CA GLN A 35 5.62 0.95 -18.26
C GLN A 35 5.64 1.58 -16.86
N LEU A 36 4.60 1.32 -16.05
CA LEU A 36 4.50 1.69 -14.65
C LEU A 36 3.94 0.50 -13.88
N VAL A 37 4.60 0.10 -12.80
CA VAL A 37 4.16 -0.99 -11.92
C VAL A 37 4.00 -0.46 -10.50
N ALA A 38 2.83 -0.71 -9.89
CA ALA A 38 2.58 -0.43 -8.47
C ALA A 38 2.69 -1.73 -7.66
N LEU A 39 3.50 -1.69 -6.59
CA LEU A 39 3.55 -2.69 -5.53
C LEU A 39 2.66 -2.27 -4.34
N PRO A 40 2.15 -3.22 -3.54
CA PRO A 40 1.23 -2.91 -2.46
C PRO A 40 1.92 -2.20 -1.28
N GLU A 41 1.08 -1.71 -0.37
CA GLU A 41 1.52 -1.22 0.93
C GLU A 41 2.23 -2.32 1.72
N PHE A 42 3.40 -2.00 2.34
CA PHE A 42 4.27 -2.96 3.04
C PHE A 42 4.74 -4.13 2.16
N PHE A 43 5.11 -3.86 0.92
CA PHE A 43 5.52 -4.91 -0.01
C PHE A 43 6.70 -5.76 0.51
N THR A 44 7.55 -5.20 1.37
CA THR A 44 8.71 -5.89 1.95
C THR A 44 8.37 -6.81 3.11
N THR A 45 7.25 -6.58 3.82
CA THR A 45 6.97 -7.25 5.10
C THR A 45 5.59 -7.88 5.19
N GLY A 46 4.66 -7.48 4.30
CA GLY A 46 3.26 -7.66 4.59
C GLY A 46 2.86 -6.86 5.84
N GLY A 47 1.61 -6.98 6.26
CA GLY A 47 1.13 -6.26 7.43
C GLY A 47 0.33 -7.14 8.37
N SER A 48 0.80 -7.26 9.61
CA SER A 48 0.07 -7.87 10.73
C SER A 48 0.58 -7.30 12.04
N PHE A 49 -0.19 -7.43 13.13
CA PHE A 49 0.32 -7.05 14.45
C PHE A 49 1.15 -8.22 15.03
N GLU A 50 2.38 -8.35 14.51
CA GLU A 50 3.37 -9.31 14.99
C GLU A 50 4.65 -8.56 15.39
N PRO A 51 5.28 -8.90 16.54
CA PRO A 51 6.47 -8.21 17.04
C PRO A 51 7.64 -8.21 16.03
N GLN A 52 7.71 -9.19 15.14
CA GLN A 52 8.72 -9.28 14.10
C GLN A 52 8.72 -8.08 13.17
N LEU A 53 7.55 -7.46 12.88
CA LEU A 53 7.48 -6.27 12.04
C LEU A 53 8.30 -5.11 12.57
N ALA A 54 8.39 -4.94 13.89
CA ALA A 54 9.21 -3.88 14.50
C ALA A 54 10.72 -4.08 14.25
N ARG A 55 11.12 -5.31 13.89
CA ARG A 55 12.50 -5.67 13.55
C ARG A 55 12.74 -5.73 12.05
N ALA A 56 11.69 -5.65 11.23
CA ALA A 56 11.74 -5.71 9.77
C ALA A 56 11.63 -4.30 9.14
N THR A 57 12.19 -3.28 9.80
CA THR A 57 12.26 -1.91 9.29
C THR A 57 13.58 -1.71 8.55
N LEU A 58 13.52 -1.07 7.38
CA LEU A 58 14.66 -0.83 6.51
C LEU A 58 15.11 0.63 6.58
N ALA A 59 16.39 0.90 6.37
CA ALA A 59 16.88 2.26 6.18
C ALA A 59 16.35 2.83 4.85
N TRP A 60 16.28 4.17 4.74
CA TRP A 60 15.83 4.81 3.50
C TRP A 60 16.70 4.47 2.29
N ASP A 61 18.02 4.41 2.48
CA ASP A 61 19.01 4.03 1.47
C ASP A 61 19.30 2.52 1.41
N GLY A 62 18.48 1.71 2.12
CA GLY A 62 18.64 0.28 2.26
C GLY A 62 18.00 -0.55 1.14
N ALA A 63 17.75 -1.81 1.45
CA ALA A 63 17.36 -2.84 0.49
C ALA A 63 16.09 -2.53 -0.33
N ALA A 64 15.07 -1.90 0.28
CA ALA A 64 13.85 -1.57 -0.45
C ALA A 64 14.09 -0.54 -1.56
N ARG A 65 14.87 0.50 -1.28
CA ARG A 65 15.25 1.50 -2.29
C ARG A 65 16.12 0.87 -3.37
N THR A 66 17.15 0.11 -2.98
CA THR A 66 18.03 -0.59 -3.93
C THR A 66 17.22 -1.50 -4.86
N PHE A 67 16.27 -2.25 -4.31
CA PHE A 67 15.38 -3.12 -5.06
C PHE A 67 14.50 -2.35 -6.06
N LEU A 68 13.78 -1.32 -5.61
CA LEU A 68 12.89 -0.54 -6.46
C LEU A 68 13.66 0.18 -7.58
N CYS A 69 14.75 0.87 -7.23
CA CYS A 69 15.57 1.60 -8.19
C CYS A 69 16.30 0.66 -9.15
N GLY A 70 16.76 -0.49 -8.68
CA GLY A 70 17.42 -1.51 -9.51
C GLY A 70 16.48 -2.07 -10.58
N LEU A 71 15.31 -2.60 -10.16
CA LEU A 71 14.34 -3.14 -11.12
C LEU A 71 13.77 -2.06 -12.06
N ALA A 72 13.53 -0.85 -11.55
CA ALA A 72 13.07 0.26 -12.39
C ALA A 72 14.06 0.54 -13.54
N ARG A 73 15.37 0.62 -13.23
CA ARG A 73 16.43 0.81 -14.20
C ARG A 73 16.57 -0.39 -15.14
N ASP A 74 16.62 -1.60 -14.60
CA ASP A 74 16.90 -2.82 -15.35
C ASP A 74 15.82 -3.11 -16.41
N HIS A 75 14.60 -2.64 -16.15
CA HIS A 75 13.44 -2.80 -17.04
C HIS A 75 13.00 -1.50 -17.74
N GLY A 76 13.59 -0.34 -17.42
CA GLY A 76 13.21 0.94 -18.00
C GLY A 76 11.78 1.37 -17.67
N ILE A 77 11.31 1.12 -16.45
CA ILE A 77 9.93 1.35 -16.01
C ILE A 77 9.85 2.29 -14.81
N TYR A 78 8.68 2.88 -14.58
CA TYR A 78 8.34 3.45 -13.29
C TYR A 78 7.92 2.34 -12.33
N LEU A 79 8.48 2.33 -11.11
CA LEU A 79 8.18 1.31 -10.11
C LEU A 79 7.97 1.96 -8.73
N GLY A 80 6.83 1.69 -8.10
CA GLY A 80 6.54 2.24 -6.79
C GLY A 80 5.97 1.24 -5.80
N GLY A 81 6.31 1.43 -4.52
CA GLY A 81 5.82 0.60 -3.42
C GLY A 81 6.13 1.21 -2.06
N SER A 82 5.46 0.77 -1.00
CA SER A 82 5.74 1.29 0.34
C SER A 82 6.27 0.23 1.30
N PHE A 83 7.11 0.66 2.22
CA PHE A 83 7.77 -0.18 3.21
C PHE A 83 7.92 0.54 4.55
N LEU A 84 8.20 -0.21 5.61
CA LEU A 84 8.53 0.36 6.92
C LEU A 84 9.95 0.92 6.89
N CYS A 85 10.03 2.23 6.79
CA CYS A 85 11.29 2.98 6.69
C CYS A 85 11.70 3.56 8.03
N ARG A 86 12.90 3.26 8.47
CA ARG A 86 13.51 3.91 9.64
C ARG A 86 14.29 5.12 9.19
N ASP A 87 13.91 6.28 9.68
CA ASP A 87 14.57 7.54 9.39
C ASP A 87 15.64 7.91 10.44
N ALA A 88 16.45 8.92 10.10
CA ALA A 88 17.54 9.39 10.95
C ALA A 88 17.05 9.99 12.28
N ASP A 89 15.79 10.42 12.38
CA ASP A 89 15.17 10.89 13.62
C ASP A 89 14.81 9.75 14.60
N GLY A 90 15.07 8.48 14.20
CA GLY A 90 14.76 7.28 14.97
C GLY A 90 13.29 6.86 14.90
N GLU A 91 12.46 7.60 14.19
CA GLU A 91 11.07 7.21 13.93
C GLU A 91 10.97 6.27 12.73
N VAL A 92 9.90 5.49 12.68
CA VAL A 92 9.55 4.65 11.53
C VAL A 92 8.40 5.30 10.78
N ARG A 93 8.44 5.26 9.46
CA ARG A 93 7.37 5.71 8.58
C ARG A 93 6.95 4.60 7.62
N ASN A 94 5.72 4.65 7.17
CA ASN A 94 5.26 3.85 6.04
C ASN A 94 5.54 4.68 4.79
N ALA A 95 6.75 4.50 4.25
CA ALA A 95 7.29 5.32 3.17
C ALA A 95 7.02 4.68 1.82
N TYR A 96 6.29 5.37 0.96
CA TYR A 96 6.16 5.06 -0.46
C TYR A 96 7.31 5.70 -1.22
N LEU A 97 7.95 4.94 -2.09
CA LEU A 97 8.97 5.40 -3.01
C LEU A 97 8.48 5.18 -4.43
N LEU A 98 8.63 6.17 -5.29
CA LEU A 98 8.50 6.05 -6.75
C LEU A 98 9.88 6.17 -7.37
N ALA A 99 10.31 5.11 -8.07
CA ALA A 99 11.53 5.08 -8.86
C ALA A 99 11.22 5.33 -10.34
N GLY A 100 12.09 6.05 -11.01
CA GLY A 100 12.02 6.32 -12.44
C GLY A 100 12.76 5.28 -13.29
N PRO A 101 12.57 5.31 -14.63
CA PRO A 101 13.15 4.36 -15.56
C PRO A 101 14.69 4.32 -15.58
N GLY A 102 15.37 5.36 -15.14
CA GLY A 102 16.83 5.39 -14.96
C GLY A 102 17.31 4.83 -13.63
N GLY A 103 16.38 4.41 -12.74
CA GLY A 103 16.70 3.96 -11.38
C GLY A 103 16.83 5.10 -10.36
N GLU A 104 16.49 6.32 -10.74
CA GLU A 104 16.46 7.49 -9.84
C GLU A 104 15.25 7.45 -8.91
N VAL A 105 15.39 7.99 -7.72
CA VAL A 105 14.26 8.25 -6.82
C VAL A 105 13.55 9.51 -7.29
N LEU A 106 12.33 9.38 -7.80
CA LEU A 106 11.52 10.53 -8.21
C LEU A 106 10.88 11.23 -7.03
N GLY A 107 10.50 10.49 -5.98
CA GLY A 107 9.95 11.07 -4.79
C GLY A 107 9.56 10.06 -3.73
N ARG A 108 9.16 10.60 -2.58
CA ARG A 108 8.72 9.88 -1.39
C ARG A 108 7.40 10.44 -0.88
N HIS A 109 6.56 9.54 -0.38
CA HIS A 109 5.37 9.88 0.38
C HIS A 109 5.31 9.05 1.66
N ASP A 110 5.17 9.69 2.80
CA ASP A 110 4.94 9.02 4.07
C ASP A 110 3.44 9.02 4.39
N LYS A 111 2.84 7.84 4.53
CA LYS A 111 1.42 7.72 4.88
C LYS A 111 1.05 8.63 6.04
N ASP A 112 0.02 9.45 5.87
CA ASP A 112 -0.32 10.54 6.79
C ASP A 112 -0.75 10.07 8.19
N LEU A 113 -1.48 8.96 8.29
CA LEU A 113 -1.95 8.41 9.56
C LEU A 113 -1.88 6.87 9.56
N PRO A 114 -1.25 6.26 10.57
CA PRO A 114 -1.36 4.82 10.79
C PRO A 114 -2.81 4.40 11.02
N THR A 115 -3.18 3.25 10.44
CA THR A 115 -4.52 2.70 10.54
C THR A 115 -4.59 1.67 11.67
N MET A 116 -5.44 1.87 12.68
CA MET A 116 -5.68 0.89 13.76
C MET A 116 -4.37 0.36 14.38
N TRP A 117 -4.12 -0.95 14.23
CA TRP A 117 -2.95 -1.66 14.75
C TRP A 117 -1.61 -1.12 14.22
N GLU A 118 -1.60 -0.50 13.03
CA GLU A 118 -0.39 0.07 12.41
C GLU A 118 0.30 1.12 13.30
N ASN A 119 -0.46 1.78 14.20
CA ASN A 119 0.10 2.71 15.20
C ASN A 119 1.18 2.09 16.11
N ALA A 120 1.33 0.75 16.09
CA ALA A 120 2.39 0.05 16.81
C ALA A 120 3.72 0.01 16.05
N PHE A 121 3.74 0.35 14.76
CA PHE A 121 4.92 0.14 13.93
C PHE A 121 5.48 1.41 13.31
N TYR A 122 4.70 2.48 13.16
CA TYR A 122 5.18 3.72 12.56
C TYR A 122 4.38 4.95 13.00
N VAL A 123 4.92 6.12 12.71
CA VAL A 123 4.28 7.43 12.88
C VAL A 123 3.85 7.98 11.53
N GLY A 124 2.86 8.86 11.51
CA GLY A 124 2.37 9.49 10.28
C GLY A 124 3.33 10.51 9.70
N GLY A 125 3.27 10.66 8.37
CA GLY A 125 3.93 11.71 7.61
C GLY A 125 3.10 12.99 7.49
N ALA A 126 3.70 14.01 6.87
CA ALA A 126 3.06 15.31 6.67
C ALA A 126 3.23 15.88 5.26
N ASP A 127 3.89 15.15 4.38
CA ASP A 127 4.12 15.56 3.00
C ASP A 127 2.83 15.57 2.16
N GLU A 128 2.89 16.19 0.98
CA GLU A 128 1.75 16.33 0.09
C GLU A 128 1.50 15.08 -0.79
N GLY A 129 2.45 14.15 -0.88
CA GLY A 129 2.37 12.95 -1.72
C GLY A 129 2.22 13.25 -3.20
N VAL A 130 2.71 14.41 -3.67
CA VAL A 130 2.77 14.82 -5.07
C VAL A 130 4.20 14.62 -5.53
N ILE A 131 4.40 13.85 -6.58
CA ILE A 131 5.71 13.43 -7.09
C ILE A 131 5.80 13.76 -8.57
N GLU A 132 6.75 14.61 -8.94
CA GLU A 132 7.05 14.93 -10.35
C GLU A 132 7.80 13.74 -10.97
N ALA A 133 7.29 13.23 -12.07
CA ALA A 133 7.83 12.06 -12.77
C ALA A 133 8.20 12.38 -14.25
N GLY A 134 8.72 13.56 -14.50
CA GLY A 134 9.04 14.04 -15.86
C GLY A 134 7.80 14.40 -16.64
N ASP A 135 7.28 13.47 -17.44
CA ASP A 135 6.14 13.72 -18.32
C ASP A 135 4.78 13.78 -17.61
N PHE A 136 4.71 13.40 -16.34
CA PHE A 136 3.47 13.42 -15.56
C PHE A 136 3.75 13.64 -14.07
N THR A 137 2.71 14.07 -13.35
CA THR A 137 2.74 14.20 -11.90
C THR A 137 1.98 13.04 -11.28
N ALA A 138 2.66 12.22 -10.46
CA ALA A 138 2.05 11.14 -9.68
C ALA A 138 1.55 11.64 -8.33
N GLY A 139 0.40 11.13 -7.89
CA GLY A 139 -0.09 11.26 -6.52
C GLY A 139 0.06 9.95 -5.77
N ALA A 140 0.70 9.95 -4.63
CA ALA A 140 0.81 8.74 -3.81
C ALA A 140 -0.32 8.66 -2.77
N ALA A 141 -0.94 7.47 -2.64
CA ALA A 141 -1.95 7.18 -1.62
C ALA A 141 -1.86 5.73 -1.14
N LEU A 142 -1.98 5.52 0.17
CA LEU A 142 -1.81 4.21 0.80
C LEU A 142 -3.04 3.82 1.61
N CYS A 143 -3.61 2.66 1.32
CA CYS A 143 -4.67 2.00 2.07
C CYS A 143 -5.87 2.92 2.38
N TRP A 144 -6.09 3.26 3.64
CA TRP A 144 -7.21 4.12 4.03
C TRP A 144 -7.08 5.58 3.59
N GLU A 145 -5.93 5.99 3.04
CA GLU A 145 -5.82 7.29 2.37
C GLU A 145 -6.76 7.39 1.16
N PHE A 146 -7.04 6.29 0.46
CA PHE A 146 -8.07 6.23 -0.59
C PHE A 146 -9.50 6.52 -0.10
N MET A 147 -9.71 6.61 1.21
CA MET A 147 -11.01 6.92 1.80
C MET A 147 -11.05 8.23 2.57
N ARG A 148 -9.95 8.98 2.63
CA ARG A 148 -9.85 10.21 3.44
C ARG A 148 -10.07 11.44 2.60
N SER A 149 -10.88 12.36 3.12
CA SER A 149 -11.13 13.64 2.46
C SER A 149 -9.87 14.51 2.39
N ARG A 150 -8.97 14.41 3.38
CA ARG A 150 -7.68 15.11 3.37
C ARG A 150 -6.82 14.69 2.18
N THR A 151 -6.67 13.39 1.94
CA THR A 151 -5.90 12.85 0.81
C THR A 151 -6.48 13.30 -0.52
N ALA A 152 -7.81 13.20 -0.67
CA ALA A 152 -8.47 13.68 -1.88
C ALA A 152 -8.22 15.19 -2.11
N ARG A 153 -8.28 16.04 -1.06
CA ARG A 153 -8.02 17.49 -1.19
C ARG A 153 -6.58 17.80 -1.59
N ARG A 154 -5.58 17.09 -1.02
CA ARG A 154 -4.18 17.34 -1.34
C ARG A 154 -3.78 16.93 -2.76
N LEU A 155 -4.46 15.93 -3.35
CA LEU A 155 -4.15 15.42 -4.69
C LEU A 155 -5.07 16.01 -5.80
N ARG A 156 -6.27 16.48 -5.44
CA ARG A 156 -7.29 16.97 -6.37
C ARG A 156 -6.77 18.05 -7.31
N GLY A 157 -6.85 17.79 -8.61
CA GLY A 157 -6.46 18.74 -9.66
C GLY A 157 -4.95 19.02 -9.74
N ARG A 158 -4.13 18.27 -8.99
CA ARG A 158 -2.67 18.45 -8.93
C ARG A 158 -1.89 17.32 -9.59
N VAL A 159 -2.51 16.16 -9.76
CA VAL A 159 -1.83 14.94 -10.21
C VAL A 159 -2.48 14.39 -11.49
N ASP A 160 -1.68 13.75 -12.32
CA ASP A 160 -2.07 13.14 -13.59
C ASP A 160 -2.41 11.65 -13.46
N VAL A 161 -1.90 10.99 -12.41
CA VAL A 161 -2.21 9.60 -12.01
C VAL A 161 -2.03 9.44 -10.51
N VAL A 162 -2.87 8.64 -9.87
CA VAL A 162 -2.68 8.22 -8.48
C VAL A 162 -2.11 6.81 -8.46
N VAL A 163 -1.03 6.62 -7.72
CA VAL A 163 -0.34 5.34 -7.55
C VAL A 163 -0.29 4.95 -6.08
N GLY A 164 -0.31 3.67 -5.78
CA GLY A 164 -0.16 3.17 -4.43
C GLY A 164 -0.81 1.80 -4.22
N GLY A 165 -1.14 1.48 -3.00
CA GLY A 165 -1.69 0.17 -2.69
C GLY A 165 -2.20 0.04 -1.27
N SER A 166 -2.73 -1.13 -0.96
CA SER A 166 -3.36 -1.41 0.33
C SER A 166 -2.94 -2.76 0.91
N ASN A 167 -2.94 -2.78 2.24
CA ASN A 167 -2.85 -3.97 3.07
C ASN A 167 -4.17 -4.09 3.88
N TRP A 168 -5.28 -4.33 3.19
CA TRP A 168 -6.61 -4.32 3.78
C TRP A 168 -6.99 -5.71 4.30
N TRP A 169 -7.56 -5.77 5.52
CA TRP A 169 -7.95 -7.01 6.15
C TRP A 169 -9.45 -7.29 6.05
N SER A 170 -9.81 -8.57 6.00
CA SER A 170 -11.18 -9.04 6.12
C SER A 170 -11.73 -8.76 7.52
N ILE A 171 -13.04 -8.91 7.73
CA ILE A 171 -13.62 -8.95 9.07
C ILE A 171 -13.52 -10.40 9.60
N PRO A 172 -13.08 -10.62 10.84
CA PRO A 172 -12.98 -11.96 11.40
C PRO A 172 -14.36 -12.63 11.54
N ARG A 173 -14.41 -13.93 11.33
CA ARG A 173 -15.64 -14.71 11.45
C ARG A 173 -15.92 -15.09 12.90
N TRP A 174 -16.23 -14.12 13.73
CA TRP A 174 -16.62 -14.34 15.13
C TRP A 174 -18.16 -14.48 15.27
N PRO A 175 -18.66 -15.16 16.31
CA PRO A 175 -20.08 -15.21 16.59
C PRO A 175 -20.66 -13.80 16.89
N PRO A 176 -21.87 -13.48 16.46
CA PRO A 176 -22.75 -14.27 15.59
C PRO A 176 -22.30 -14.22 14.12
N GLN A 177 -22.04 -15.37 13.53
CA GLN A 177 -21.42 -15.49 12.20
C GLN A 177 -22.25 -14.82 11.07
N ALA A 178 -23.58 -14.77 11.17
CA ALA A 178 -24.42 -14.12 10.17
C ALA A 178 -24.13 -12.61 10.08
N VAL A 179 -23.88 -11.95 11.23
CA VAL A 179 -23.54 -10.53 11.31
C VAL A 179 -22.15 -10.28 10.75
N THR A 180 -21.16 -11.05 11.21
CA THR A 180 -19.76 -10.85 10.77
C THR A 180 -19.57 -11.16 9.29
N ARG A 181 -20.30 -12.13 8.71
CA ARG A 181 -20.33 -12.37 7.24
C ARG A 181 -20.86 -11.17 6.47
N ARG A 182 -21.95 -10.54 6.93
CA ARG A 182 -22.51 -9.33 6.29
C ARG A 182 -21.52 -8.16 6.37
N MET A 183 -20.89 -7.99 7.53
CA MET A 183 -19.87 -6.95 7.74
C MET A 183 -18.65 -7.20 6.83
N ASP A 184 -18.19 -8.45 6.71
CA ASP A 184 -17.05 -8.82 5.86
C ASP A 184 -17.36 -8.57 4.38
N ALA A 185 -18.54 -8.97 3.91
CA ALA A 185 -18.97 -8.69 2.54
C ALA A 185 -19.05 -7.17 2.24
N ALA A 186 -19.51 -6.38 3.20
CA ALA A 186 -19.54 -4.91 3.07
C ALA A 186 -18.10 -4.32 3.09
N ASN A 187 -17.23 -4.83 3.94
CA ASN A 187 -15.83 -4.45 4.03
C ASN A 187 -15.08 -4.76 2.72
N GLU A 188 -15.27 -5.95 2.16
CA GLU A 188 -14.66 -6.34 0.89
C GLU A 188 -15.12 -5.48 -0.29
N ARG A 189 -16.44 -5.19 -0.36
CA ARG A 189 -16.96 -4.23 -1.34
C ARG A 189 -16.32 -2.85 -1.20
N ASN A 190 -16.13 -2.37 0.03
CA ASN A 190 -15.48 -1.08 0.28
C ASN A 190 -14.02 -1.11 -0.12
N ALA A 191 -13.27 -2.15 0.24
CA ALA A 191 -11.86 -2.32 -0.12
C ALA A 191 -11.65 -2.34 -1.65
N THR A 192 -12.58 -2.96 -2.40
CA THR A 192 -12.52 -3.01 -3.87
C THR A 192 -12.95 -1.69 -4.53
N ARG A 193 -13.97 -1.01 -3.97
CA ARG A 193 -14.55 0.18 -4.61
C ARG A 193 -13.84 1.48 -4.26
N ALA A 194 -13.24 1.57 -3.07
CA ALA A 194 -12.67 2.82 -2.59
C ALA A 194 -11.60 3.40 -3.53
N PRO A 195 -10.62 2.63 -4.05
CA PRO A 195 -9.61 3.17 -4.96
C PRO A 195 -10.20 3.68 -6.28
N ALA A 196 -11.15 2.92 -6.88
CA ALA A 196 -11.81 3.36 -8.11
C ALA A 196 -12.66 4.62 -7.90
N ALA A 197 -13.43 4.67 -6.81
CA ALA A 197 -14.20 5.86 -6.47
C ALA A 197 -13.31 7.07 -6.18
N PHE A 198 -12.12 6.87 -5.61
CA PHE A 198 -11.16 7.93 -5.30
C PHE A 198 -10.76 8.73 -6.54
N ALA A 199 -10.65 8.07 -7.71
CA ALA A 199 -10.38 8.73 -8.98
C ALA A 199 -11.32 9.90 -9.29
N ARG A 200 -12.63 9.76 -8.96
CA ARG A 200 -13.65 10.76 -9.17
C ARG A 200 -13.45 12.04 -8.35
N TRP A 201 -12.96 11.90 -7.11
CA TRP A 201 -12.66 13.03 -6.24
C TRP A 201 -11.39 13.75 -6.63
N VAL A 202 -10.40 13.00 -7.12
CA VAL A 202 -9.09 13.56 -7.50
C VAL A 202 -9.09 14.10 -8.94
N GLY A 203 -9.81 13.46 -9.86
CA GLY A 203 -9.80 13.76 -11.29
C GLY A 203 -8.61 13.15 -12.01
N ALA A 204 -8.12 11.99 -11.57
CA ALA A 204 -6.99 11.29 -12.17
C ALA A 204 -7.22 9.77 -12.13
N PRO A 205 -6.68 8.99 -13.11
CA PRO A 205 -6.67 7.53 -13.05
C PRO A 205 -5.96 7.03 -11.79
N VAL A 206 -6.36 5.83 -11.34
CA VAL A 206 -5.80 5.19 -10.14
C VAL A 206 -5.19 3.84 -10.52
N VAL A 207 -3.94 3.60 -10.09
CA VAL A 207 -3.23 2.31 -10.15
C VAL A 207 -3.03 1.84 -8.72
N HIS A 208 -3.83 0.86 -8.31
CA HIS A 208 -3.91 0.40 -6.92
C HIS A 208 -3.48 -1.06 -6.80
N ALA A 209 -2.35 -1.30 -6.18
CA ALA A 209 -1.87 -2.63 -5.80
C ALA A 209 -2.53 -3.12 -4.50
N SER A 210 -2.54 -4.42 -4.27
CA SER A 210 -3.17 -5.01 -3.07
C SER A 210 -2.46 -6.29 -2.63
N MET A 211 -2.94 -6.86 -1.53
CA MET A 211 -2.47 -8.14 -1.02
C MET A 211 -3.55 -9.21 -1.06
N CYS A 212 -3.13 -10.47 -1.07
CA CYS A 212 -4.01 -11.64 -1.03
C CYS A 212 -3.49 -12.69 -0.04
N GLY A 213 -4.25 -13.76 0.14
CA GLY A 213 -3.91 -14.87 1.00
C GLY A 213 -4.39 -14.73 2.45
N PRO A 214 -4.07 -15.74 3.29
CA PRO A 214 -4.49 -15.76 4.69
C PRO A 214 -3.66 -14.81 5.55
N ILE A 215 -4.28 -14.31 6.62
CA ILE A 215 -3.61 -13.54 7.66
C ILE A 215 -3.83 -14.20 9.00
N ARG A 216 -2.76 -14.31 9.77
CA ARG A 216 -2.80 -14.55 11.21
C ARG A 216 -2.13 -13.36 11.90
N SER A 217 -2.79 -12.83 12.93
CA SER A 217 -2.30 -11.65 13.64
C SER A 217 -2.73 -11.69 15.09
N ARG A 218 -1.92 -11.14 15.98
CA ARG A 218 -2.37 -10.73 17.30
C ARG A 218 -3.20 -9.46 17.20
N LEU A 219 -3.91 -9.11 18.25
CA LEU A 219 -4.61 -7.83 18.34
C LEU A 219 -4.01 -7.02 19.49
N PRO A 220 -3.65 -5.74 19.25
CA PRO A 220 -2.97 -4.94 20.27
C PRO A 220 -3.84 -4.65 21.49
N ASP A 221 -5.14 -4.56 21.30
CA ASP A 221 -6.16 -4.23 22.30
C ASP A 221 -6.85 -5.44 22.94
N LEU A 222 -6.58 -6.64 22.44
CA LEU A 222 -7.13 -7.91 22.93
C LEU A 222 -6.01 -8.94 23.14
N PRO A 223 -5.23 -8.84 24.24
CA PRO A 223 -4.15 -9.78 24.51
C PRO A 223 -4.67 -11.23 24.59
N GLY A 224 -3.94 -12.16 23.97
CA GLY A 224 -4.31 -13.58 23.90
C GLY A 224 -5.30 -13.94 22.78
N VAL A 225 -5.95 -12.95 22.14
CA VAL A 225 -6.82 -13.19 21.00
C VAL A 225 -6.01 -13.18 19.71
N THR A 226 -6.15 -14.23 18.92
CA THR A 226 -5.57 -14.33 17.58
C THR A 226 -6.63 -14.01 16.54
N TYR A 227 -6.41 -12.96 15.74
CA TYR A 227 -7.14 -12.72 14.52
C TYR A 227 -6.73 -13.77 13.47
N ARG A 228 -7.72 -14.38 12.85
CA ARG A 228 -7.55 -15.26 11.69
C ARG A 228 -8.48 -14.76 10.57
N GLY A 229 -7.91 -14.35 9.47
CA GLY A 229 -8.64 -13.80 8.35
C GLY A 229 -7.88 -13.93 7.04
N ARG A 230 -8.16 -13.04 6.12
CA ARG A 230 -7.47 -12.92 4.84
C ARG A 230 -7.28 -11.44 4.48
N PHE A 231 -6.42 -11.19 3.54
CA PHE A 231 -6.42 -9.90 2.85
C PHE A 231 -7.71 -9.75 2.01
N ALA A 232 -8.20 -8.55 1.89
CA ALA A 232 -9.46 -8.21 1.24
C ALA A 232 -9.27 -7.11 0.20
N GLY A 233 -10.14 -7.08 -0.81
CA GLY A 233 -10.08 -6.09 -1.88
C GLY A 233 -9.54 -6.66 -3.19
N ALA A 234 -8.91 -5.81 -3.98
CA ALA A 234 -8.36 -6.17 -5.28
C ALA A 234 -7.16 -5.28 -5.64
N ALA A 235 -6.23 -5.82 -6.42
CA ALA A 235 -5.39 -5.00 -7.28
C ALA A 235 -6.28 -4.50 -8.42
N LEU A 236 -6.28 -3.20 -8.71
CA LEU A 236 -7.15 -2.64 -9.73
C LEU A 236 -6.55 -1.39 -10.40
N ILE A 237 -7.03 -1.13 -11.61
CA ILE A 237 -6.74 0.07 -12.38
C ILE A 237 -8.09 0.70 -12.73
N ALA A 238 -8.23 2.00 -12.46
CA ALA A 238 -9.44 2.76 -12.78
C ALA A 238 -9.11 4.01 -13.59
N ASP A 239 -10.02 4.42 -14.48
CA ASP A 239 -9.92 5.71 -15.18
C ASP A 239 -10.30 6.87 -14.24
N ALA A 240 -10.07 8.11 -14.69
CA ALA A 240 -10.37 9.31 -13.91
C ALA A 240 -11.89 9.46 -13.58
N GLY A 241 -12.75 8.78 -14.31
CA GLY A 241 -14.20 8.70 -14.05
C GLY A 241 -14.57 7.66 -12.99
N GLY A 242 -13.60 6.88 -12.47
CA GLY A 242 -13.83 5.83 -11.49
C GLY A 242 -14.35 4.52 -12.09
N ARG A 243 -14.29 4.36 -13.40
CA ARG A 243 -14.60 3.08 -14.05
C ARG A 243 -13.40 2.15 -13.92
N THR A 244 -13.60 0.97 -13.35
CA THR A 244 -12.56 -0.07 -13.27
C THR A 244 -12.26 -0.59 -14.68
N LEU A 245 -11.00 -0.44 -15.09
CA LEU A 245 -10.49 -0.93 -16.38
C LEU A 245 -10.00 -2.37 -16.28
N ALA A 246 -9.35 -2.72 -15.18
CA ALA A 246 -8.91 -4.07 -14.87
C ALA A 246 -8.92 -4.29 -13.35
N ALA A 247 -9.20 -5.50 -12.91
CA ALA A 247 -9.16 -5.86 -11.49
C ALA A 247 -8.83 -7.34 -11.28
N ARG A 248 -8.02 -7.62 -10.25
CA ARG A 248 -7.74 -8.97 -9.74
C ARG A 248 -8.13 -9.02 -8.27
N PRO A 249 -9.24 -9.72 -7.92
CA PRO A 249 -9.69 -9.82 -6.54
C PRO A 249 -8.73 -10.65 -5.69
N ALA A 250 -8.65 -10.39 -4.39
CA ALA A 250 -7.76 -11.10 -3.46
C ALA A 250 -7.94 -12.63 -3.49
N GLY A 251 -9.15 -13.12 -3.81
CA GLY A 251 -9.42 -14.55 -3.97
C GLY A 251 -8.80 -15.22 -5.21
N ALA A 252 -8.27 -14.44 -6.16
CA ALA A 252 -7.64 -14.98 -7.38
C ALA A 252 -6.16 -15.42 -7.16
N GLY A 253 -5.63 -15.21 -5.96
CA GLY A 253 -4.21 -15.47 -5.67
C GLY A 253 -3.25 -14.45 -6.28
N PRO A 254 -1.93 -14.56 -6.02
CA PRO A 254 -0.93 -13.59 -6.46
C PRO A 254 -0.89 -13.45 -7.99
N GLY A 255 -0.45 -12.29 -8.46
CA GLY A 255 -0.40 -11.94 -9.87
C GLY A 255 -0.47 -10.42 -10.06
N HIS A 256 -0.79 -10.00 -11.28
CA HIS A 256 -1.00 -8.57 -11.60
C HIS A 256 -2.21 -8.38 -12.50
N VAL A 257 -2.62 -7.14 -12.65
CA VAL A 257 -3.53 -6.68 -13.70
C VAL A 257 -2.88 -5.56 -14.48
N ILE A 258 -3.23 -5.46 -15.76
CA ILE A 258 -2.68 -4.45 -16.65
C ILE A 258 -3.81 -3.75 -17.40
N ALA A 259 -3.66 -2.44 -17.63
CA ALA A 259 -4.55 -1.65 -18.46
C ALA A 259 -3.80 -0.46 -19.07
N GLU A 260 -4.38 0.11 -20.12
CA GLU A 260 -3.92 1.39 -20.64
C GLU A 260 -4.63 2.54 -19.92
N VAL A 261 -3.83 3.49 -19.43
CA VAL A 261 -4.32 4.75 -18.89
C VAL A 261 -3.63 5.92 -19.59
N ARG A 262 -4.29 7.06 -19.58
CA ARG A 262 -3.66 8.33 -19.95
C ARG A 262 -3.38 9.10 -18.67
N PRO A 263 -2.11 9.20 -18.22
CA PRO A 263 -1.76 10.06 -17.10
C PRO A 263 -2.08 11.52 -17.49
N ARG A 264 -3.21 11.98 -17.00
CA ARG A 264 -3.70 13.33 -17.26
C ARG A 264 -4.74 13.69 -16.22
N ARG A 265 -4.56 14.83 -15.57
CA ARG A 265 -5.58 15.39 -14.69
C ARG A 265 -6.82 15.80 -15.50
N SER A 266 -7.97 15.50 -14.94
CA SER A 266 -9.28 15.86 -15.48
C SER A 266 -10.05 16.65 -14.43
N PRO A 267 -11.08 17.42 -14.78
CA PRO A 267 -11.94 18.03 -13.80
C PRO A 267 -12.55 16.96 -12.87
N PRO A 268 -12.34 17.07 -11.56
CA PRO A 268 -12.90 16.11 -10.62
C PRO A 268 -14.43 16.10 -10.65
N LEU A 269 -15.03 14.90 -10.66
CA LEU A 269 -16.47 14.74 -10.83
C LEU A 269 -17.27 14.96 -9.53
N ASP A 270 -16.67 14.62 -8.38
CA ASP A 270 -17.36 14.68 -7.09
C ASP A 270 -16.75 15.76 -6.18
N PRO A 271 -17.55 16.54 -5.43
CA PRO A 271 -17.05 17.45 -4.42
C PRO A 271 -16.51 16.68 -3.22
N VAL A 272 -15.35 17.08 -2.71
CA VAL A 272 -14.78 16.45 -1.51
C VAL A 272 -15.56 16.92 -0.27
N PRO A 273 -16.13 15.99 0.51
CA PRO A 273 -16.90 16.36 1.69
C PRO A 273 -16.01 16.94 2.81
N GLU A 274 -16.54 17.79 3.67
CA GLU A 274 -15.80 18.39 4.79
C GLU A 274 -15.45 17.39 5.89
N ARG A 275 -16.27 16.33 6.04
CA ARG A 275 -16.03 15.27 7.02
C ARG A 275 -14.71 14.52 6.74
N PHE A 276 -14.21 13.80 7.75
CA PHE A 276 -12.95 13.06 7.71
C PHE A 276 -12.91 11.98 6.60
N TRP A 277 -14.04 11.26 6.40
CA TRP A 277 -14.16 10.18 5.42
C TRP A 277 -14.89 10.61 4.16
N LEU A 278 -14.42 10.19 3.01
CA LEU A 278 -15.11 10.34 1.73
C LEU A 278 -16.47 9.61 1.73
N HIS A 279 -16.50 8.44 2.34
CA HIS A 279 -17.72 7.63 2.50
C HIS A 279 -18.25 7.69 3.93
N ARG A 280 -19.56 7.55 4.10
CA ARG A 280 -20.12 7.39 5.44
C ARG A 280 -19.69 6.05 6.04
N ARG A 281 -19.22 6.05 7.27
CA ARG A 281 -18.80 4.86 8.02
C ARG A 281 -19.62 4.78 9.32
N GLY A 282 -19.89 3.54 9.75
CA GLY A 282 -20.54 3.31 11.04
C GLY A 282 -19.61 3.62 12.23
N PRO A 283 -20.12 3.63 13.47
CA PRO A 283 -19.34 3.96 14.66
C PRO A 283 -18.29 2.88 15.04
N VAL A 284 -18.53 1.61 14.71
CA VAL A 284 -17.64 0.51 15.09
C VAL A 284 -16.20 0.68 14.56
N PRO A 285 -15.97 1.01 13.28
CA PRO A 285 -14.61 1.27 12.80
C PRO A 285 -13.93 2.44 13.52
N ALA A 286 -14.67 3.46 13.92
CA ALA A 286 -14.10 4.59 14.67
C ALA A 286 -13.68 4.17 16.09
N LEU A 287 -14.52 3.38 16.78
CA LEU A 287 -14.19 2.87 18.12
C LEU A 287 -12.93 2.00 18.07
N VAL A 288 -12.87 1.03 17.16
CA VAL A 288 -11.68 0.15 16.99
C VAL A 288 -10.45 0.97 16.64
N TRP A 289 -10.59 1.98 15.79
CA TRP A 289 -9.46 2.89 15.50
C TRP A 289 -8.92 3.55 16.75
N HIS A 290 -9.80 4.16 17.58
CA HIS A 290 -9.35 4.90 18.75
C HIS A 290 -8.69 3.99 19.79
N THR A 291 -9.26 2.81 20.06
CA THR A 291 -8.69 1.85 21.02
C THR A 291 -7.34 1.33 20.55
N GLN A 292 -7.26 0.84 19.32
CA GLN A 292 -6.01 0.30 18.77
C GLN A 292 -4.94 1.38 18.56
N ARG A 293 -5.32 2.63 18.26
CA ARG A 293 -4.38 3.75 18.20
C ARG A 293 -3.71 4.00 19.55
N ALA A 294 -4.49 4.06 20.63
CA ALA A 294 -3.94 4.34 21.96
C ALA A 294 -2.97 3.26 22.42
N VAL A 295 -3.38 1.99 22.28
CA VAL A 295 -2.55 0.84 22.65
C VAL A 295 -1.34 0.71 21.72
N GLY A 296 -1.54 0.87 20.41
CA GLY A 296 -0.48 0.79 19.40
C GLY A 296 0.61 1.83 19.63
N ARG A 297 0.25 3.10 19.86
CA ARG A 297 1.25 4.16 20.16
C ARG A 297 2.07 3.87 21.42
N ARG A 298 1.44 3.30 22.46
CA ARG A 298 2.17 2.89 23.66
C ARG A 298 3.14 1.76 23.36
N TRP A 299 2.70 0.78 22.56
CA TRP A 299 3.53 -0.32 22.11
C TRP A 299 4.70 0.15 21.24
N TYR A 300 4.46 1.05 20.28
CA TYR A 300 5.46 1.67 19.42
C TYR A 300 6.61 2.29 20.21
N ARG A 301 6.27 3.17 21.17
CA ARG A 301 7.28 3.84 22.03
C ARG A 301 8.15 2.87 22.82
N ARG A 302 7.61 1.70 23.19
CA ARG A 302 8.34 0.70 23.98
C ARG A 302 9.14 -0.29 23.15
N HIS A 303 8.69 -0.62 21.93
CA HIS A 303 9.19 -1.77 21.20
C HIS A 303 9.68 -1.49 19.79
N ALA A 304 9.27 -0.41 19.15
CA ALA A 304 9.64 -0.10 17.76
C ALA A 304 10.52 1.15 17.64
N ARG A 305 10.21 2.21 18.38
CA ARG A 305 10.94 3.47 18.32
C ARG A 305 12.41 3.29 18.69
N GLY A 306 13.30 3.93 17.93
CA GLY A 306 14.74 3.95 18.21
C GLY A 306 15.48 2.61 18.02
N ARG A 307 14.83 1.57 17.47
CA ARG A 307 15.52 0.35 17.08
C ARG A 307 16.34 0.58 15.81
N PRO A 308 17.46 -0.14 15.61
CA PRO A 308 18.20 -0.04 14.35
C PRO A 308 17.34 -0.58 13.17
N ALA A 309 17.59 -0.08 11.97
CA ALA A 309 17.11 -0.69 10.74
C ALA A 309 17.81 -2.04 10.53
N VAL A 310 17.15 -2.95 9.81
CA VAL A 310 17.75 -4.22 9.39
C VAL A 310 18.68 -3.94 8.22
N GLU A 311 19.91 -4.40 8.34
CA GLU A 311 20.83 -4.55 7.21
C GLU A 311 20.69 -5.96 6.66
N LEU A 312 20.19 -6.10 5.45
CA LEU A 312 20.23 -7.37 4.74
C LEU A 312 21.66 -7.59 4.28
N GLY A 313 22.30 -8.64 4.77
CA GLY A 313 23.67 -8.99 4.37
C GLY A 313 23.74 -9.12 2.85
N GLY A 314 24.63 -8.34 2.24
CA GLY A 314 24.78 -8.02 0.81
C GLY A 314 24.75 -9.17 -0.18
N ARG A 315 23.63 -9.85 -0.29
CA ARG A 315 23.29 -10.64 -1.48
C ARG A 315 22.48 -9.74 -2.42
N VAL A 316 23.19 -9.01 -3.26
CA VAL A 316 22.68 -8.67 -4.59
C VAL A 316 22.21 -9.99 -5.18
N VAL A 317 20.96 -10.05 -5.63
CA VAL A 317 20.48 -11.19 -6.44
C VAL A 317 21.33 -11.19 -7.73
N GLU A 318 22.48 -11.84 -7.69
CA GLU A 318 23.26 -12.10 -8.88
C GLU A 318 22.47 -13.08 -9.74
N ARG A 319 22.05 -12.62 -10.89
CA ARG A 319 21.42 -13.47 -11.91
C ARG A 319 22.38 -14.61 -12.27
N ALA A 320 21.88 -15.84 -12.18
CA ALA A 320 22.51 -16.94 -12.90
C ALA A 320 22.56 -16.57 -14.39
N PRO A 321 23.70 -16.72 -15.08
CA PRO A 321 23.79 -16.47 -16.52
C PRO A 321 22.79 -17.41 -17.23
N GLN A 322 21.98 -16.85 -18.11
CA GLN A 322 21.14 -17.63 -19.02
C GLN A 322 22.14 -18.38 -19.96
N VAL A 323 22.14 -19.72 -19.89
CA VAL A 323 22.78 -20.62 -20.84
C VAL A 323 21.83 -20.88 -21.99
#